data_f83aad7c97f0e092a31432b0eb2fac29
#
_entry.id   f83aad7c97f0e092a31432b0eb2fac29
#
_cell.length_a   1.000
_cell.length_b   1.000
_cell.length_c   1.000
_cell.angle_alpha   90.00
_cell.angle_beta   90.00
_cell.angle_gamma   90.00
#
_symmetry.space_group_name_H-M   'P 1'
#
loop_
_entity.id
_entity.type
_entity.pdbx_description
1 polymer ?
#
loop_
_entity_poly.entity_id
_entity_poly.type
_entity_poly.pdbx_seq_one_letter_code
_entity_poly.pdbx_strand_id
1 'polypeptide(L)'
;MGCKIIIEDTNKLMDSKMNICIQGLKKFEEIKIILETNCFYNINAPMNWSENTFWQSEAIFLSDSNGIVSLKNSPSKGGDYIGIRDMGLFESLKAVSIVNKKHIRDLKNLPLNDVVSYKISVLSDGKLLAKTTFNRFYKNYNINYYDILRDSWQGRLFYEEDKNKKPTIIVLSGSDGGIEKAQNIAMMLSNHGFVTLAISYFGMNN
;
A
#
# COMPACT_ATOMS: atom_id res chain seq x y z
N MET A 1 20.43 24.16 8.31
CA MET A 1 19.09 23.48 8.25
C MET A 1 19.32 21.98 8.19
N GLY A 2 18.54 21.17 8.94
CA GLY A 2 18.68 19.71 8.89
C GLY A 2 17.87 19.09 7.77
N CYS A 3 18.17 17.83 7.41
CA CYS A 3 17.43 17.04 6.42
C CYS A 3 15.95 16.90 6.82
N LYS A 4 15.04 17.10 5.86
CA LYS A 4 13.58 17.00 6.03
C LYS A 4 12.99 16.13 4.94
N ILE A 5 12.01 15.31 5.32
CA ILE A 5 11.16 14.55 4.41
C ILE A 5 9.84 15.29 4.28
N ILE A 6 9.49 15.67 3.06
CA ILE A 6 8.23 16.35 2.74
C ILE A 6 7.39 15.36 1.94
N ILE A 7 6.19 15.06 2.44
CA ILE A 7 5.20 14.23 1.77
C ILE A 7 4.01 15.13 1.47
N GLU A 8 3.74 15.36 0.18
CA GLU A 8 2.58 16.13 -0.24
C GLU A 8 1.32 15.30 -0.04
N ASP A 9 0.40 15.86 0.72
CA ASP A 9 -0.73 15.16 1.34
C ASP A 9 -2.04 15.25 0.54
N THR A 10 -1.95 15.31 -0.79
CA THR A 10 -3.12 15.58 -1.64
C THR A 10 -3.99 14.35 -1.89
N ASN A 11 -3.44 13.15 -1.85
CA ASN A 11 -4.18 11.90 -1.97
C ASN A 11 -3.39 10.74 -1.36
N LYS A 12 -3.93 10.12 -0.31
CA LYS A 12 -3.31 9.01 0.41
C LYS A 12 -3.86 7.63 0.00
N LEU A 13 -4.61 7.54 -1.08
CA LEU A 13 -5.15 6.25 -1.53
C LEU A 13 -4.04 5.35 -2.09
N MET A 14 -4.20 4.04 -1.91
CA MET A 14 -3.21 3.04 -2.33
C MET A 14 -2.96 3.03 -3.85
N ASP A 15 -3.94 3.42 -4.64
CA ASP A 15 -3.87 3.52 -6.10
C ASP A 15 -3.47 4.92 -6.62
N SER A 16 -3.16 5.86 -5.72
CA SER A 16 -2.69 7.19 -6.10
C SER A 16 -1.17 7.30 -6.07
N LYS A 17 -0.63 8.22 -6.86
CA LYS A 17 0.79 8.56 -6.80
C LYS A 17 1.10 9.42 -5.58
N MET A 18 2.29 9.22 -5.01
CA MET A 18 2.80 9.98 -3.88
C MET A 18 3.92 10.93 -4.32
N ASN A 19 3.85 12.19 -3.92
CA ASN A 19 4.96 13.11 -4.05
C ASN A 19 5.77 13.14 -2.77
N ILE A 20 6.99 12.61 -2.82
CA ILE A 20 7.93 12.61 -1.69
C ILE A 20 9.20 13.35 -2.11
N CYS A 21 9.59 14.34 -1.30
CA CYS A 21 10.75 15.17 -1.52
C CYS A 21 11.63 15.21 -0.26
N ILE A 22 12.92 15.04 -0.46
CA ILE A 22 13.93 15.18 0.60
C ILE A 22 14.64 16.50 0.38
N GLN A 23 14.72 17.32 1.41
CA GLN A 23 15.33 18.66 1.35
C GLN A 23 16.32 18.87 2.50
N GLY A 24 17.21 19.86 2.34
CA GLY A 24 18.20 20.21 3.35
C GLY A 24 19.41 19.27 3.37
N LEU A 25 19.65 18.55 2.28
CA LEU A 25 20.87 17.78 2.04
C LEU A 25 22.03 18.70 1.62
N LYS A 26 23.25 18.20 1.69
CA LYS A 26 24.37 18.87 1.03
C LYS A 26 24.19 18.76 -0.49
N LYS A 27 24.79 19.66 -1.23
CA LYS A 27 24.87 19.63 -2.69
C LYS A 27 25.59 18.36 -3.15
N PHE A 28 24.95 17.61 -4.05
CA PHE A 28 25.46 16.35 -4.61
C PHE A 28 25.81 15.29 -3.52
N GLU A 29 25.01 15.25 -2.48
CA GLU A 29 25.14 14.25 -1.43
C GLU A 29 24.45 12.95 -1.85
N GLU A 30 25.18 11.83 -1.71
CA GLU A 30 24.58 10.51 -1.89
C GLU A 30 23.78 10.11 -0.65
N ILE A 31 22.55 9.72 -0.86
CA ILE A 31 21.67 9.23 0.20
C ILE A 31 21.05 7.90 -0.17
N LYS A 32 20.79 7.09 0.86
CA LYS A 32 19.93 5.91 0.77
C LYS A 32 18.58 6.23 1.38
N ILE A 33 17.51 5.92 0.66
CA ILE A 33 16.13 5.99 1.16
C ILE A 33 15.64 4.57 1.35
N ILE A 34 15.08 4.29 2.53
CA ILE A 34 14.48 3.01 2.90
C ILE A 34 13.01 3.23 3.17
N LEU A 35 12.14 2.45 2.52
CA LEU A 35 10.71 2.38 2.78
C LEU A 35 10.37 1.05 3.44
N GLU A 36 9.67 1.11 4.56
CA GLU A 36 9.31 -0.04 5.40
C GLU A 36 7.81 -0.03 5.68
N THR A 37 7.21 -1.21 5.75
CA THR A 37 5.81 -1.36 6.15
C THR A 37 5.52 -2.76 6.65
N ASN A 38 4.53 -2.87 7.52
CA ASN A 38 3.79 -4.10 7.79
C ASN A 38 2.44 -4.02 7.07
N CYS A 39 1.66 -5.07 7.14
CA CYS A 39 0.29 -5.07 6.61
C CYS A 39 0.18 -4.74 5.10
N PHE A 40 1.27 -4.96 4.34
CA PHE A 40 1.27 -4.74 2.90
C PHE A 40 0.72 -5.98 2.19
N TYR A 41 -0.41 -5.81 1.48
CA TYR A 41 -0.98 -6.88 0.67
C TYR A 41 -0.43 -6.80 -0.75
N ASN A 42 0.46 -7.71 -1.08
CA ASN A 42 0.87 -7.96 -2.45
C ASN A 42 -0.05 -9.03 -3.06
N ILE A 43 -0.55 -8.81 -4.26
CA ILE A 43 -1.43 -9.76 -4.95
C ILE A 43 -0.79 -11.15 -5.11
N ASN A 44 0.53 -11.20 -5.17
CA ASN A 44 1.30 -12.45 -5.29
C ASN A 44 1.71 -13.06 -3.93
N ALA A 45 1.41 -12.38 -2.81
CA ALA A 45 1.74 -12.93 -1.49
C ALA A 45 0.80 -14.10 -1.17
N PRO A 46 1.33 -15.20 -0.59
CA PRO A 46 0.50 -16.29 -0.09
C PRO A 46 -0.52 -15.83 0.95
N MET A 47 -1.71 -16.42 0.94
CA MET A 47 -2.82 -16.07 1.85
C MET A 47 -2.53 -16.36 3.32
N ASN A 48 -1.57 -17.22 3.61
CA ASN A 48 -1.13 -17.55 4.96
C ASN A 48 -0.07 -16.58 5.52
N TRP A 49 0.31 -15.54 4.78
CA TRP A 49 1.18 -14.50 5.33
C TRP A 49 0.34 -13.55 6.18
N SER A 50 0.86 -13.22 7.35
CA SER A 50 0.23 -12.31 8.30
C SER A 50 0.47 -10.86 7.92
N GLU A 51 -0.42 -9.99 8.39
CA GLU A 51 -0.26 -8.54 8.40
C GLU A 51 1.00 -8.07 9.16
N ASN A 52 1.61 -8.95 9.98
CA ASN A 52 2.87 -8.68 10.66
C ASN A 52 4.10 -9.06 9.83
N THR A 53 3.91 -9.58 8.60
CA THR A 53 5.01 -9.75 7.65
C THR A 53 5.63 -8.39 7.36
N PHE A 54 6.95 -8.31 7.51
CA PHE A 54 7.68 -7.06 7.33
C PHE A 54 8.19 -6.93 5.89
N TRP A 55 7.89 -5.78 5.28
CA TRP A 55 8.24 -5.46 3.90
C TRP A 55 9.18 -4.26 3.86
N GLN A 56 10.16 -4.31 2.98
CA GLN A 56 11.14 -3.25 2.82
C GLN A 56 11.54 -3.09 1.34
N SER A 57 11.87 -1.85 0.98
CA SER A 57 12.58 -1.52 -0.24
C SER A 57 13.60 -0.41 0.03
N GLU A 58 14.64 -0.33 -0.79
CA GLU A 58 15.64 0.73 -0.68
C GLU A 58 16.07 1.25 -2.06
N ALA A 59 16.47 2.52 -2.11
CA ALA A 59 17.03 3.11 -3.30
C ALA A 59 18.08 4.17 -2.95
N ILE A 60 19.07 4.33 -3.84
CA ILE A 60 20.20 5.27 -3.69
C ILE A 60 19.99 6.43 -4.64
N PHE A 61 20.11 7.65 -4.13
CA PHE A 61 19.93 8.88 -4.89
C PHE A 61 21.13 9.84 -4.67
N LEU A 62 21.32 10.73 -5.64
CA LEU A 62 22.20 11.89 -5.51
C LEU A 62 21.33 13.14 -5.45
N SER A 63 21.52 13.98 -4.43
CA SER A 63 20.85 15.28 -4.36
C SER A 63 21.32 16.20 -5.49
N ASP A 64 20.49 17.15 -5.83
CA ASP A 64 20.80 18.18 -6.82
C ASP A 64 21.71 19.29 -6.23
N SER A 65 21.95 20.35 -7.04
CA SER A 65 22.73 21.51 -6.62
C SER A 65 22.10 22.31 -5.47
N ASN A 66 20.83 22.10 -5.19
CA ASN A 66 20.05 22.75 -4.12
C ASN A 66 19.92 21.85 -2.87
N GLY A 67 20.51 20.65 -2.89
CA GLY A 67 20.38 19.66 -1.80
C GLY A 67 19.01 19.02 -1.74
N ILE A 68 18.39 18.77 -2.92
CA ILE A 68 17.03 18.21 -3.03
C ILE A 68 17.08 16.86 -3.77
N VAL A 69 16.27 15.91 -3.30
CA VAL A 69 15.92 14.68 -4.02
C VAL A 69 14.40 14.60 -4.10
N SER A 70 13.85 14.53 -5.32
CA SER A 70 12.43 14.30 -5.57
C SER A 70 12.24 12.88 -6.09
N LEU A 71 11.52 12.03 -5.40
CA LEU A 71 11.29 10.64 -5.86
C LEU A 71 10.60 10.58 -7.22
N LYS A 72 9.84 11.62 -7.57
CA LYS A 72 9.17 11.73 -8.87
C LYS A 72 10.14 11.98 -10.03
N ASN A 73 11.20 12.76 -9.80
CA ASN A 73 12.03 13.31 -10.87
C ASN A 73 13.52 12.91 -10.78
N SER A 74 14.00 12.54 -9.58
CA SER A 74 15.40 12.16 -9.38
C SER A 74 15.61 10.71 -9.77
N PRO A 75 16.60 10.38 -10.60
CA PRO A 75 16.91 9.00 -10.92
C PRO A 75 17.54 8.29 -9.70
N SER A 76 17.05 7.10 -9.38
CA SER A 76 17.77 6.18 -8.50
C SER A 76 19.03 5.68 -9.20
N LYS A 77 20.15 5.64 -8.48
CA LYS A 77 21.45 5.11 -8.93
C LYS A 77 21.66 3.64 -8.59
N GLY A 78 20.82 3.08 -7.69
CA GLY A 78 20.93 1.71 -7.23
C GLY A 78 19.94 1.39 -6.12
N GLY A 79 20.09 0.21 -5.53
CA GLY A 79 19.16 -0.37 -4.59
C GLY A 79 18.20 -1.32 -5.31
N ASP A 80 16.92 -1.31 -4.94
CA ASP A 80 15.93 -2.23 -5.49
C ASP A 80 15.43 -1.85 -6.90
N TYR A 81 15.76 -0.64 -7.38
CA TYR A 81 15.51 -0.20 -8.76
C TYR A 81 16.51 0.87 -9.21
N ILE A 82 16.57 1.11 -10.52
CA ILE A 82 17.42 2.11 -11.15
C ILE A 82 16.56 3.01 -12.07
N GLY A 83 16.97 4.28 -12.20
CA GLY A 83 16.31 5.26 -13.08
C GLY A 83 15.17 6.00 -12.40
N ILE A 84 14.36 6.71 -13.21
CA ILE A 84 13.25 7.52 -12.74
C ILE A 84 12.00 6.64 -12.68
N ARG A 85 11.51 6.40 -11.46
CA ARG A 85 10.26 5.69 -11.17
C ARG A 85 9.61 6.36 -9.95
N ASP A 86 8.57 7.13 -10.19
CA ASP A 86 7.90 7.95 -9.17
C ASP A 86 7.35 7.13 -7.98
N MET A 87 6.94 5.88 -8.23
CA MET A 87 6.50 4.93 -7.21
C MET A 87 7.49 3.79 -6.96
N GLY A 88 8.74 3.91 -7.42
CA GLY A 88 9.73 2.83 -7.43
C GLY A 88 9.96 2.17 -6.07
N LEU A 89 10.02 2.92 -4.98
CA LEU A 89 10.13 2.35 -3.63
C LEU A 89 8.90 1.51 -3.25
N PHE A 90 7.69 1.94 -3.62
CA PHE A 90 6.47 1.19 -3.32
C PHE A 90 6.35 -0.07 -4.18
N GLU A 91 6.69 0.01 -5.46
CA GLU A 91 6.65 -1.10 -6.41
C GLU A 91 7.72 -2.17 -6.13
N SER A 92 8.82 -1.77 -5.48
CA SER A 92 9.96 -2.64 -5.19
C SER A 92 9.91 -3.26 -3.78
N LEU A 93 8.82 -3.04 -3.03
CA LEU A 93 8.65 -3.66 -1.71
C LEU A 93 8.75 -5.18 -1.80
N LYS A 94 9.57 -5.78 -0.98
CA LYS A 94 9.76 -7.22 -0.84
C LYS A 94 9.65 -7.65 0.62
N ALA A 95 9.12 -8.85 0.87
CA ALA A 95 9.07 -9.42 2.21
C ALA A 95 10.48 -9.77 2.68
N VAL A 96 10.90 -9.20 3.81
CA VAL A 96 12.22 -9.46 4.44
C VAL A 96 12.09 -10.26 5.73
N SER A 97 10.92 -10.25 6.37
CA SER A 97 10.61 -11.11 7.50
C SER A 97 9.17 -11.58 7.39
N ILE A 98 8.99 -12.87 7.13
CA ILE A 98 7.69 -13.48 6.90
C ILE A 98 7.13 -14.00 8.22
N VAL A 99 5.91 -13.57 8.54
CA VAL A 99 5.13 -14.11 9.67
C VAL A 99 3.92 -14.83 9.12
N ASN A 100 3.80 -16.12 9.39
CA ASN A 100 2.65 -16.91 8.94
C ASN A 100 1.46 -16.78 9.89
N LYS A 101 0.26 -16.87 9.33
CA LYS A 101 -1.02 -16.97 10.06
C LYS A 101 -1.85 -18.13 9.53
N LYS A 102 -2.86 -18.54 10.30
CA LYS A 102 -3.90 -19.40 9.75
C LYS A 102 -4.74 -18.61 8.76
N HIS A 103 -5.07 -19.23 7.63
CA HIS A 103 -6.01 -18.66 6.67
C HIS A 103 -7.38 -18.45 7.35
N ILE A 104 -7.92 -17.23 7.29
CA ILE A 104 -9.22 -16.90 7.85
C ILE A 104 -10.27 -17.26 6.80
N ARG A 105 -11.14 -18.21 7.16
CA ARG A 105 -12.21 -18.71 6.28
C ARG A 105 -13.59 -18.18 6.60
N ASP A 106 -13.71 -17.38 7.65
CA ASP A 106 -14.96 -16.77 8.08
C ASP A 106 -14.87 -15.25 7.89
N LEU A 107 -15.77 -14.71 7.08
CA LEU A 107 -15.81 -13.28 6.78
C LEU A 107 -16.01 -12.43 8.05
N LYS A 108 -16.76 -12.91 9.04
CA LYS A 108 -16.97 -12.18 10.29
C LYS A 108 -15.68 -11.93 11.07
N ASN A 109 -14.70 -12.82 10.91
CA ASN A 109 -13.40 -12.73 11.56
C ASN A 109 -12.31 -12.13 10.68
N LEU A 110 -12.65 -11.79 9.42
CA LEU A 110 -11.70 -11.21 8.48
C LEU A 110 -11.62 -9.69 8.68
N PRO A 111 -10.47 -9.15 9.13
CA PRO A 111 -10.31 -7.71 9.28
C PRO A 111 -10.36 -7.00 7.94
N LEU A 112 -10.79 -5.74 7.94
CA LEU A 112 -10.84 -4.93 6.73
C LEU A 112 -9.44 -4.59 6.24
N ASN A 113 -8.53 -4.25 7.16
CA ASN A 113 -7.14 -3.86 6.87
C ASN A 113 -7.05 -2.77 5.79
N ASP A 114 -7.89 -1.73 5.92
CA ASP A 114 -8.02 -0.66 4.93
C ASP A 114 -6.94 0.43 5.04
N VAL A 115 -6.07 0.35 6.05
CA VAL A 115 -4.98 1.29 6.31
C VAL A 115 -3.64 0.58 6.32
N VAL A 116 -2.67 1.13 5.60
CA VAL A 116 -1.28 0.67 5.60
C VAL A 116 -0.38 1.80 6.08
N SER A 117 0.36 1.55 7.16
CA SER A 117 1.35 2.49 7.71
C SER A 117 2.71 2.24 7.11
N TYR A 118 3.32 3.28 6.59
CA TYR A 118 4.67 3.27 6.03
C TYR A 118 5.62 4.07 6.89
N LYS A 119 6.86 3.61 6.98
CA LYS A 119 7.98 4.35 7.55
C LYS A 119 9.00 4.60 6.46
N ILE A 120 9.43 5.85 6.30
CA ILE A 120 10.50 6.23 5.39
C ILE A 120 11.68 6.77 6.18
N SER A 121 12.89 6.32 5.84
CA SER A 121 14.13 6.71 6.47
C SER A 121 15.14 7.17 5.41
N VAL A 122 15.87 8.23 5.70
CA VAL A 122 16.93 8.79 4.84
C VAL A 122 18.26 8.67 5.57
N LEU A 123 19.22 8.02 4.93
CA LEU A 123 20.56 7.82 5.46
C LEU A 123 21.62 8.42 4.52
N SER A 124 22.71 8.93 5.06
CA SER A 124 23.93 9.29 4.34
C SER A 124 25.12 8.69 5.07
N ASP A 125 26.02 8.01 4.37
CA ASP A 125 27.17 7.29 4.95
C ASP A 125 26.78 6.39 6.15
N GLY A 126 25.65 5.69 6.06
CA GLY A 126 25.12 4.83 7.11
C GLY A 126 24.48 5.56 8.31
N LYS A 127 24.52 6.89 8.35
CA LYS A 127 23.94 7.70 9.43
C LYS A 127 22.51 8.12 9.07
N LEU A 128 21.57 7.96 10.01
CA LEU A 128 20.21 8.43 9.87
C LEU A 128 20.18 9.97 9.87
N LEU A 129 19.67 10.57 8.78
CA LEU A 129 19.47 12.01 8.66
C LEU A 129 18.05 12.43 9.03
N ALA A 130 17.05 11.66 8.57
CA ALA A 130 15.65 11.93 8.84
C ALA A 130 14.82 10.64 8.76
N LYS A 131 13.70 10.60 9.47
CA LYS A 131 12.68 9.55 9.35
C LYS A 131 11.30 10.13 9.61
N THR A 132 10.28 9.56 8.98
CA THR A 132 8.88 9.87 9.25
C THR A 132 7.99 8.67 8.99
N THR A 133 6.74 8.72 9.47
CA THR A 133 5.71 7.73 9.18
C THR A 133 4.52 8.41 8.52
N PHE A 134 3.83 7.66 7.66
CA PHE A 134 2.60 8.12 7.02
C PHE A 134 1.69 6.93 6.69
N ASN A 135 0.41 7.20 6.53
CA ASN A 135 -0.59 6.18 6.20
C ASN A 135 -1.06 6.32 4.76
N ARG A 136 -1.37 5.19 4.14
CA ARG A 136 -2.14 5.10 2.90
C ARG A 136 -3.38 4.25 3.12
N PHE A 137 -4.43 4.50 2.35
CA PHE A 137 -5.75 3.93 2.56
C PHE A 137 -6.22 3.19 1.32
N TYR A 138 -6.80 2.01 1.49
CA TYR A 138 -7.45 1.29 0.40
C TYR A 138 -8.79 1.92 0.01
N LYS A 139 -9.48 2.58 0.96
CA LYS A 139 -10.74 3.27 0.72
C LYS A 139 -10.79 4.64 1.40
N ASN A 140 -11.58 5.54 0.85
CA ASN A 140 -11.93 6.79 1.49
C ASN A 140 -12.86 6.56 2.69
N TYR A 141 -12.91 7.52 3.61
CA TYR A 141 -13.72 7.45 4.82
C TYR A 141 -15.23 7.41 4.52
N ASN A 142 -15.69 7.98 3.39
CA ASN A 142 -17.09 7.98 2.97
C ASN A 142 -17.54 6.66 2.29
N ILE A 143 -16.62 5.73 2.04
CA ILE A 143 -16.97 4.41 1.56
C ILE A 143 -17.35 3.51 2.73
N ASN A 144 -18.61 3.13 2.75
CA ASN A 144 -19.16 2.17 3.69
C ASN A 144 -18.97 0.73 3.20
N TYR A 145 -19.14 -0.24 4.08
CA TYR A 145 -19.17 -1.64 3.68
C TYR A 145 -20.25 -2.41 4.42
N TYR A 146 -20.68 -3.51 3.80
CA TYR A 146 -21.67 -4.43 4.34
C TYR A 146 -21.27 -5.88 4.04
N ASP A 147 -21.30 -6.74 5.06
CA ASP A 147 -21.00 -8.17 4.91
C ASP A 147 -22.25 -8.95 4.53
N ILE A 148 -22.16 -9.72 3.45
CA ILE A 148 -23.22 -10.60 2.95
C ILE A 148 -22.81 -12.03 3.23
N LEU A 149 -23.59 -12.69 4.08
CA LEU A 149 -23.37 -14.09 4.48
C LEU A 149 -24.47 -14.96 3.89
N ARG A 150 -24.11 -15.94 3.08
CA ARG A 150 -25.01 -16.94 2.48
C ARG A 150 -24.39 -18.33 2.67
N ASP A 151 -25.19 -19.36 2.62
CA ASP A 151 -24.73 -20.75 2.82
C ASP A 151 -23.71 -21.20 1.76
N SER A 152 -23.87 -20.71 0.52
CA SER A 152 -23.02 -21.10 -0.61
C SER A 152 -21.93 -20.11 -0.96
N TRP A 153 -21.96 -18.88 -0.43
CA TRP A 153 -20.95 -17.86 -0.68
C TRP A 153 -20.98 -16.75 0.36
N GLN A 154 -19.88 -16.05 0.49
CA GLN A 154 -19.75 -14.86 1.34
C GLN A 154 -19.20 -13.71 0.51
N GLY A 155 -19.56 -12.48 0.87
CA GLY A 155 -19.08 -11.30 0.18
C GLY A 155 -19.12 -10.05 1.03
N ARG A 156 -18.30 -9.09 0.63
CA ARG A 156 -18.23 -7.75 1.24
C ARG A 156 -18.52 -6.71 0.18
N LEU A 157 -19.63 -5.99 0.36
CA LEU A 157 -20.07 -4.90 -0.51
C LEU A 157 -19.46 -3.60 -0.04
N PHE A 158 -18.88 -2.80 -0.95
CA PHE A 158 -18.39 -1.46 -0.68
C PHE A 158 -19.19 -0.46 -1.50
N TYR A 159 -19.62 0.63 -0.87
CA TYR A 159 -20.46 1.63 -1.49
C TYR A 159 -20.34 2.98 -0.78
N GLU A 160 -20.62 4.03 -1.51
CA GLU A 160 -20.84 5.36 -0.97
C GLU A 160 -22.35 5.59 -0.85
N GLU A 161 -22.80 6.14 0.27
CA GLU A 161 -24.21 6.54 0.41
C GLU A 161 -24.51 7.69 -0.54
N ASP A 162 -25.19 7.36 -1.63
CA ASP A 162 -25.60 8.28 -2.66
C ASP A 162 -26.98 7.85 -3.20
N LYS A 163 -27.82 8.83 -3.59
CA LYS A 163 -29.13 8.57 -4.20
C LYS A 163 -29.04 8.14 -5.67
N ASN A 164 -27.89 8.29 -6.28
CA ASN A 164 -27.67 7.98 -7.68
C ASN A 164 -27.37 6.49 -7.88
N LYS A 165 -27.89 5.91 -8.96
CA LYS A 165 -27.49 4.56 -9.38
C LYS A 165 -26.04 4.59 -9.84
N LYS A 166 -25.20 3.72 -9.26
CA LYS A 166 -23.81 3.57 -9.64
C LYS A 166 -23.60 2.22 -10.33
N PRO A 167 -22.66 2.13 -11.29
CA PRO A 167 -22.31 0.84 -11.87
C PRO A 167 -21.70 -0.06 -10.80
N THR A 168 -21.98 -1.36 -10.90
CA THR A 168 -21.53 -2.36 -9.92
C THR A 168 -20.48 -3.26 -10.53
N ILE A 169 -19.38 -3.51 -9.78
CA ILE A 169 -18.29 -4.41 -10.15
C ILE A 169 -18.24 -5.56 -9.16
N ILE A 170 -18.22 -6.80 -9.67
CA ILE A 170 -17.95 -7.99 -8.86
C ILE A 170 -16.45 -8.30 -8.96
N VAL A 171 -15.80 -8.46 -7.81
CA VAL A 171 -14.39 -8.79 -7.69
C VAL A 171 -14.24 -10.18 -7.08
N LEU A 172 -13.55 -11.05 -7.78
CA LEU A 172 -13.35 -12.45 -7.38
C LEU A 172 -11.88 -12.67 -6.98
N SER A 173 -11.67 -13.49 -5.97
CA SER A 173 -10.33 -14.02 -5.65
C SER A 173 -9.94 -15.13 -6.64
N GLY A 174 -8.64 -15.44 -6.69
CA GLY A 174 -8.10 -16.55 -7.48
C GLY A 174 -8.30 -17.91 -6.80
N SER A 175 -7.53 -18.90 -7.24
CA SER A 175 -7.59 -20.30 -6.78
C SER A 175 -7.28 -20.52 -5.29
N ASP A 176 -6.68 -19.54 -4.63
CA ASP A 176 -6.41 -19.59 -3.18
C ASP A 176 -7.69 -19.52 -2.33
N GLY A 177 -8.81 -19.12 -2.92
CA GLY A 177 -10.07 -18.90 -2.22
C GLY A 177 -10.05 -17.64 -1.33
N GLY A 178 -11.08 -17.50 -0.47
CA GLY A 178 -11.22 -16.34 0.41
C GLY A 178 -11.53 -15.03 -0.33
N ILE A 179 -11.53 -13.90 0.39
CA ILE A 179 -11.81 -12.59 -0.22
C ILE A 179 -10.73 -11.53 0.08
N GLU A 180 -9.67 -11.85 0.82
CA GLU A 180 -8.70 -10.86 1.30
C GLU A 180 -8.10 -10.02 0.15
N LYS A 181 -7.70 -10.65 -0.95
CA LYS A 181 -7.17 -9.93 -2.13
C LYS A 181 -8.27 -9.19 -2.89
N ALA A 182 -9.43 -9.83 -3.06
CA ALA A 182 -10.59 -9.24 -3.73
C ALA A 182 -11.10 -8.00 -3.00
N GLN A 183 -11.17 -8.02 -1.66
CA GLN A 183 -11.63 -6.86 -0.90
C GLN A 183 -10.71 -5.64 -1.06
N ASN A 184 -9.40 -5.81 -1.14
CA ASN A 184 -8.47 -4.69 -1.35
C ASN A 184 -8.70 -4.04 -2.72
N ILE A 185 -8.87 -4.84 -3.77
CA ILE A 185 -9.21 -4.34 -5.11
C ILE A 185 -10.59 -3.67 -5.11
N ALA A 186 -11.58 -4.28 -4.44
CA ALA A 186 -12.93 -3.74 -4.34
C ALA A 186 -12.95 -2.38 -3.61
N MET A 187 -12.19 -2.25 -2.51
CA MET A 187 -12.02 -0.97 -1.82
C MET A 187 -11.44 0.11 -2.73
N MET A 188 -10.38 -0.20 -3.49
CA MET A 188 -9.79 0.77 -4.42
C MET A 188 -10.78 1.18 -5.52
N LEU A 189 -11.47 0.25 -6.15
CA LEU A 189 -12.46 0.55 -7.18
C LEU A 189 -13.63 1.38 -6.65
N SER A 190 -14.04 1.19 -5.40
CA SER A 190 -15.13 1.98 -4.80
C SER A 190 -14.82 3.47 -4.67
N ASN A 191 -13.54 3.85 -4.57
CA ASN A 191 -13.11 5.25 -4.56
C ASN A 191 -13.36 5.98 -5.88
N HIS A 192 -13.59 5.22 -6.97
CA HIS A 192 -13.78 5.74 -8.33
C HIS A 192 -15.26 5.72 -8.77
N GLY A 193 -16.19 5.73 -7.82
CA GLY A 193 -17.61 5.87 -8.10
C GLY A 193 -18.33 4.57 -8.43
N PHE A 194 -17.73 3.42 -8.19
CA PHE A 194 -18.38 2.12 -8.34
C PHE A 194 -18.97 1.64 -7.01
N VAL A 195 -20.07 0.89 -7.09
CA VAL A 195 -20.41 -0.06 -6.04
C VAL A 195 -19.64 -1.34 -6.32
N THR A 196 -18.95 -1.89 -5.33
CA THR A 196 -18.09 -3.05 -5.58
C THR A 196 -18.41 -4.18 -4.61
N LEU A 197 -18.43 -5.41 -5.11
CA LEU A 197 -18.71 -6.60 -4.33
C LEU A 197 -17.54 -7.58 -4.44
N ALA A 198 -16.77 -7.70 -3.38
CA ALA A 198 -15.78 -8.77 -3.24
C ALA A 198 -16.50 -10.06 -2.83
N ILE A 199 -16.31 -11.13 -3.59
CA ILE A 199 -16.98 -12.43 -3.33
C ILE A 199 -15.93 -13.52 -3.12
N SER A 200 -16.14 -14.32 -2.07
CA SER A 200 -15.59 -15.66 -1.96
C SER A 200 -16.66 -16.67 -2.34
N TYR A 201 -16.44 -17.38 -3.43
CA TYR A 201 -17.32 -18.44 -3.94
C TYR A 201 -16.80 -19.84 -3.57
N PHE A 202 -15.59 -19.94 -3.00
CA PHE A 202 -15.03 -21.16 -2.41
C PHE A 202 -13.96 -20.79 -1.37
N GLY A 203 -13.60 -21.75 -0.51
CA GLY A 203 -12.55 -21.56 0.50
C GLY A 203 -12.97 -20.79 1.75
N MET A 204 -14.25 -20.41 1.85
CA MET A 204 -14.88 -19.88 3.07
C MET A 204 -15.91 -20.90 3.56
N ASN A 205 -15.96 -21.15 4.88
CA ASN A 205 -16.92 -22.06 5.53
C ASN A 205 -16.88 -23.55 5.10
N ASN A 206 -15.71 -24.14 5.01
CA ASN A 206 -15.54 -25.59 4.96
C ASN A 206 -14.93 -26.12 6.25
#